data_10c73a85d189c85f255efb1ab66d0107
#
_entry.id   10c73a85d189c85f255efb1ab66d0107
#
_cell.length_a   1.000
_cell.length_b   1.000
_cell.length_c   1.000
_cell.angle_alpha   90.00
_cell.angle_beta   90.00
_cell.angle_gamma   90.00
#
_symmetry.space_group_name_H-M   'P 1'
#
loop_
_entity.id
_entity.type
_entity.pdbx_description
1 polymer ?
#
loop_
_entity_poly.entity_id
_entity_poly.type
_entity_poly.pdbx_seq_one_letter_code
_entity_poly.pdbx_strand_id
1 'polypeptide(L)'
;MKHVSIVIPQGDAVLNSIVRVFKIFSWVNEYLARNGRRPLFDLHLVGMAPRADLYGGRFSVMPDLTIADAPTSDLIIIPALAGDISEGLKNNAAFIHWMKEQYKMGAEITSLCTGVFLLAATGLMNGNKHTTHWFVAADCRNAFCQIKLGAERMIMKERRIHTRRGAYSSLNLLLEKYAGAEVAMTCSKLFEADFNRECQSVVTIFNKQKRHKGNAIEVAQQFVDNNSPGKISAEQFAGMFVLNRRYAKAKEVRNEICYSNSRAFRDIFNKMTGF
;
A
#
# COMPACT_ATOMS: atom_id res chain seq x y z
N MET A 1 -10.46 9.95 -19.31
CA MET A 1 -10.44 9.75 -17.85
C MET A 1 -10.41 8.25 -17.56
N LYS A 2 -9.89 7.84 -16.41
CA LYS A 2 -9.86 6.45 -15.97
C LYS A 2 -11.05 6.20 -15.04
N HIS A 3 -11.92 5.25 -15.41
CA HIS A 3 -13.04 4.87 -14.56
C HIS A 3 -12.56 4.02 -13.38
N VAL A 4 -12.75 4.53 -12.17
CA VAL A 4 -12.32 3.89 -10.93
C VAL A 4 -13.55 3.56 -10.07
N SER A 5 -13.81 2.29 -9.88
CA SER A 5 -14.90 1.78 -9.05
C SER A 5 -14.39 1.40 -7.66
N ILE A 6 -14.89 2.08 -6.64
CA ILE A 6 -14.66 1.75 -5.23
C ILE A 6 -15.84 0.90 -4.77
N VAL A 7 -15.60 -0.35 -4.47
CA VAL A 7 -16.63 -1.29 -4.01
C VAL A 7 -17.16 -0.88 -2.64
N ILE A 8 -18.48 -0.83 -2.50
CA ILE A 8 -19.17 -0.58 -1.23
C ILE A 8 -19.85 -1.87 -0.77
N PRO A 9 -19.20 -2.67 0.09
CA PRO A 9 -19.73 -3.94 0.54
C PRO A 9 -20.99 -3.75 1.39
N GLN A 10 -21.86 -4.74 1.36
CA GLN A 10 -22.96 -4.88 2.33
C GLN A 10 -22.43 -5.55 3.61
N GLY A 11 -22.94 -5.11 4.76
CA GLY A 11 -22.46 -5.55 6.07
C GLY A 11 -21.22 -4.75 6.50
N ASP A 12 -20.43 -5.33 7.40
CA ASP A 12 -19.33 -4.60 8.00
C ASP A 12 -18.13 -4.47 7.07
N ALA A 13 -17.75 -3.22 6.81
CA ALA A 13 -16.54 -2.84 6.10
C ALA A 13 -15.79 -1.76 6.89
N VAL A 14 -14.48 -1.69 6.73
CA VAL A 14 -13.67 -0.65 7.36
C VAL A 14 -13.91 0.68 6.64
N LEU A 15 -14.82 1.51 7.17
CA LEU A 15 -15.24 2.78 6.56
C LEU A 15 -14.05 3.68 6.17
N ASN A 16 -13.01 3.73 7.01
CA ASN A 16 -11.81 4.50 6.72
C ASN A 16 -11.12 4.05 5.41
N SER A 17 -11.18 2.76 5.07
CA SER A 17 -10.61 2.26 3.82
C SER A 17 -11.37 2.73 2.58
N ILE A 18 -12.67 3.00 2.70
CA ILE A 18 -13.51 3.58 1.64
C ILE A 18 -13.23 5.07 1.50
N VAL A 19 -13.42 5.81 2.60
CA VAL A 19 -13.31 7.27 2.63
C VAL A 19 -11.90 7.74 2.23
N ARG A 20 -10.87 7.07 2.71
CA ARG A 20 -9.49 7.46 2.41
C ARG A 20 -9.13 7.24 0.95
N VAL A 21 -9.56 6.13 0.36
CA VAL A 21 -9.39 5.89 -1.08
C VAL A 21 -10.06 6.98 -1.89
N PHE A 22 -11.33 7.25 -1.62
CA PHE A 22 -12.08 8.29 -2.30
C PHE A 22 -11.39 9.66 -2.20
N LYS A 23 -10.99 10.07 -0.99
CA LYS A 23 -10.28 11.34 -0.77
C LYS A 23 -8.95 11.42 -1.52
N ILE A 24 -8.18 10.35 -1.56
CA ILE A 24 -6.89 10.30 -2.25
C ILE A 24 -7.06 10.54 -3.76
N PHE A 25 -7.95 9.81 -4.41
CA PHE A 25 -8.17 9.93 -5.85
C PHE A 25 -8.84 11.27 -6.22
N SER A 26 -9.77 11.74 -5.40
CA SER A 26 -10.40 13.07 -5.57
C SER A 26 -9.37 14.18 -5.46
N TRP A 27 -8.49 14.10 -4.46
CA TRP A 27 -7.41 15.08 -4.29
C TRP A 27 -6.46 15.11 -5.50
N VAL A 28 -6.13 13.96 -6.09
CA VAL A 28 -5.30 13.93 -7.30
C VAL A 28 -5.97 14.71 -8.43
N ASN A 29 -7.27 14.53 -8.63
CA ASN A 29 -8.02 15.30 -9.63
C ASN A 29 -7.99 16.81 -9.35
N GLU A 30 -8.19 17.20 -8.09
CA GLU A 30 -8.12 18.62 -7.67
C GLU A 30 -6.71 19.19 -7.86
N TYR A 31 -5.68 18.44 -7.48
CA TYR A 31 -4.29 18.85 -7.65
C TYR A 31 -3.95 19.06 -9.13
N LEU A 32 -4.37 18.14 -10.01
CA LEU A 32 -4.19 18.28 -11.44
C LEU A 32 -4.93 19.51 -11.99
N ALA A 33 -6.18 19.70 -11.59
CA ALA A 33 -6.98 20.84 -12.03
C ALA A 33 -6.37 22.20 -11.60
N ARG A 34 -5.88 22.29 -10.35
CA ARG A 34 -5.17 23.49 -9.85
C ARG A 34 -3.87 23.79 -10.63
N ASN A 35 -3.28 22.77 -11.23
CA ASN A 35 -2.07 22.91 -12.08
C ASN A 35 -2.41 22.97 -13.59
N GLY A 36 -3.63 23.33 -13.97
CA GLY A 36 -4.05 23.50 -15.37
C GLY A 36 -4.15 22.18 -16.16
N ARG A 37 -4.15 21.04 -15.49
CA ARG A 37 -4.27 19.70 -16.09
C ARG A 37 -5.68 19.17 -15.98
N ARG A 38 -6.12 18.34 -16.91
CA ARG A 38 -7.44 17.70 -16.85
C ARG A 38 -7.51 16.67 -15.72
N PRO A 39 -8.66 16.49 -15.05
CA PRO A 39 -8.87 15.38 -14.12
C PRO A 39 -8.56 14.05 -14.78
N LEU A 40 -7.94 13.16 -14.03
CA LEU A 40 -7.47 11.88 -14.51
C LEU A 40 -8.46 10.75 -14.22
N PHE A 41 -9.14 10.81 -13.08
CA PHE A 41 -10.01 9.77 -12.58
C PHE A 41 -11.48 10.16 -12.60
N ASP A 42 -12.32 9.26 -13.07
CA ASP A 42 -13.77 9.30 -12.91
C ASP A 42 -14.11 8.29 -11.81
N LEU A 43 -14.48 8.82 -10.63
CA LEU A 43 -14.61 8.02 -9.41
C LEU A 43 -16.06 7.70 -9.12
N HIS A 44 -16.35 6.42 -8.91
CA HIS A 44 -17.66 5.94 -8.54
C HIS A 44 -17.60 5.03 -7.31
N LEU A 45 -18.45 5.31 -6.33
CA LEU A 45 -18.79 4.37 -5.28
C LEU A 45 -19.81 3.39 -5.86
N VAL A 46 -19.47 2.11 -5.93
CA VAL A 46 -20.30 1.09 -6.56
C VAL A 46 -20.84 0.13 -5.51
N GLY A 47 -22.14 0.06 -5.38
CA GLY A 47 -22.87 -0.80 -4.44
C GLY A 47 -23.67 -1.89 -5.11
N MET A 48 -24.26 -2.79 -4.32
CA MET A 48 -25.29 -3.72 -4.79
C MET A 48 -26.70 -3.15 -4.63
N ALA A 49 -26.84 -2.13 -3.77
CA ALA A 49 -28.08 -1.42 -3.48
C ALA A 49 -27.77 0.09 -3.36
N PRO A 50 -28.79 0.95 -3.42
CA PRO A 50 -28.62 2.42 -3.30
C PRO A 50 -28.07 2.88 -1.93
N ARG A 51 -28.05 2.00 -0.94
CA ARG A 51 -27.55 2.26 0.42
C ARG A 51 -26.87 1.02 0.97
N ALA A 52 -25.75 1.22 1.64
CA ALA A 52 -25.05 0.21 2.42
C ALA A 52 -24.90 0.71 3.86
N ASP A 53 -25.49 -0.02 4.81
CA ASP A 53 -25.38 0.28 6.24
C ASP A 53 -24.20 -0.48 6.84
N LEU A 54 -23.37 0.24 7.61
CA LEU A 54 -22.15 -0.27 8.25
C LEU A 54 -22.28 -0.14 9.77
N TYR A 55 -21.61 -1.03 10.51
CA TYR A 55 -21.56 -1.01 11.99
C TYR A 55 -22.94 -1.01 12.63
N GLY A 56 -23.81 -1.90 12.16
CA GLY A 56 -25.19 -1.99 12.67
C GLY A 56 -26.04 -0.76 12.39
N GLY A 57 -25.81 -0.08 11.25
CA GLY A 57 -26.58 1.09 10.83
C GLY A 57 -26.09 2.42 11.41
N ARG A 58 -24.97 2.43 12.19
CA ARG A 58 -24.40 3.68 12.72
C ARG A 58 -23.83 4.59 11.63
N PHE A 59 -23.40 4.01 10.54
CA PHE A 59 -22.92 4.72 9.36
C PHE A 59 -23.60 4.15 8.12
N SER A 60 -23.93 5.03 7.17
CA SER A 60 -24.45 4.63 5.88
C SER A 60 -23.58 5.20 4.77
N VAL A 61 -23.32 4.41 3.76
CA VAL A 61 -22.71 4.88 2.51
C VAL A 61 -23.75 4.81 1.42
N MET A 62 -23.86 5.88 0.64
CA MET A 62 -24.73 5.95 -0.53
C MET A 62 -23.85 5.77 -1.79
N PRO A 63 -23.88 4.62 -2.44
CA PRO A 63 -23.18 4.42 -3.71
C PRO A 63 -23.71 5.35 -4.80
N ASP A 64 -22.83 5.79 -5.69
CA ASP A 64 -23.22 6.60 -6.86
C ASP A 64 -23.92 5.72 -7.90
N LEU A 65 -23.50 4.44 -7.99
CA LEU A 65 -23.98 3.47 -8.97
C LEU A 65 -24.21 2.11 -8.30
N THR A 66 -25.11 1.33 -8.89
CA THR A 66 -25.18 -0.09 -8.58
C THR A 66 -24.29 -0.90 -9.53
N ILE A 67 -23.99 -2.17 -9.16
CA ILE A 67 -23.25 -3.09 -10.06
C ILE A 67 -23.95 -3.31 -11.39
N ALA A 68 -25.27 -3.08 -11.47
CA ALA A 68 -26.04 -3.20 -12.71
C ALA A 68 -25.80 -2.02 -13.66
N ASP A 69 -25.57 -0.83 -13.11
CA ASP A 69 -25.45 0.42 -13.87
C ASP A 69 -23.98 0.84 -14.05
N ALA A 70 -23.06 0.20 -13.34
CA ALA A 70 -21.64 0.56 -13.35
C ALA A 70 -21.02 0.31 -14.74
N PRO A 71 -20.35 1.30 -15.34
CA PRO A 71 -19.65 1.12 -16.60
C PRO A 71 -18.44 0.18 -16.44
N THR A 72 -17.83 -0.16 -17.57
CA THR A 72 -16.56 -0.90 -17.54
C THR A 72 -15.50 -0.08 -16.83
N SER A 73 -14.94 -0.65 -15.77
CA SER A 73 -13.92 -0.02 -14.94
C SER A 73 -12.52 -0.21 -15.51
N ASP A 74 -11.67 0.80 -15.43
CA ASP A 74 -10.22 0.63 -15.59
C ASP A 74 -9.58 0.06 -14.32
N LEU A 75 -10.10 0.44 -13.15
CA LEU A 75 -9.59 0.02 -11.85
C LEU A 75 -10.74 -0.22 -10.88
N ILE A 76 -10.71 -1.37 -10.22
CA ILE A 76 -11.62 -1.71 -9.11
C ILE A 76 -10.82 -1.75 -7.82
N ILE A 77 -11.31 -1.07 -6.79
CA ILE A 77 -10.70 -1.02 -5.46
C ILE A 77 -11.66 -1.67 -4.46
N ILE A 78 -11.19 -2.74 -3.84
CA ILE A 78 -11.94 -3.48 -2.83
C ILE A 78 -11.47 -3.00 -1.45
N PRO A 79 -12.33 -2.37 -0.65
CA PRO A 79 -11.99 -1.93 0.70
C PRO A 79 -11.81 -3.11 1.65
N ALA A 80 -11.31 -2.84 2.84
CA ALA A 80 -11.18 -3.84 3.87
C ALA A 80 -12.57 -4.24 4.41
N LEU A 81 -12.83 -5.55 4.48
CA LEU A 81 -13.98 -6.12 5.17
C LEU A 81 -13.74 -6.14 6.68
N ALA A 82 -14.80 -6.05 7.46
CA ALA A 82 -14.80 -6.19 8.91
C ALA A 82 -15.79 -7.29 9.35
N GLY A 83 -15.80 -7.62 10.63
CA GLY A 83 -16.70 -8.66 11.16
C GLY A 83 -16.38 -10.08 10.69
N ASP A 84 -17.40 -10.91 10.57
CA ASP A 84 -17.27 -12.29 10.09
C ASP A 84 -17.05 -12.33 8.57
N ILE A 85 -15.89 -12.82 8.17
CA ILE A 85 -15.51 -12.90 6.75
C ILE A 85 -16.42 -13.84 5.95
N SER A 86 -16.87 -14.93 6.55
CA SER A 86 -17.74 -15.90 5.86
C SER A 86 -19.11 -15.30 5.55
N GLU A 87 -19.67 -14.57 6.51
CA GLU A 87 -20.90 -13.81 6.32
C GLU A 87 -20.69 -12.67 5.31
N GLY A 88 -19.59 -11.93 5.43
CA GLY A 88 -19.21 -10.88 4.50
C GLY A 88 -19.11 -11.36 3.05
N LEU A 89 -18.56 -12.56 2.81
CA LEU A 89 -18.50 -13.15 1.48
C LEU A 89 -19.89 -13.52 0.95
N LYS A 90 -20.77 -14.09 1.78
CA LYS A 90 -22.15 -14.42 1.39
C LYS A 90 -22.93 -13.18 1.01
N ASN A 91 -22.88 -12.14 1.86
CA ASN A 91 -23.61 -10.89 1.65
C ASN A 91 -23.12 -10.13 0.42
N ASN A 92 -21.90 -10.42 -0.06
CA ASN A 92 -21.27 -9.74 -1.18
C ASN A 92 -21.04 -10.65 -2.42
N ALA A 93 -21.78 -11.76 -2.53
CA ALA A 93 -21.61 -12.74 -3.60
C ALA A 93 -21.80 -12.14 -5.01
N ALA A 94 -22.70 -11.18 -5.18
CA ALA A 94 -22.92 -10.52 -6.46
C ALA A 94 -21.69 -9.72 -6.94
N PHE A 95 -20.92 -9.12 -6.02
CA PHE A 95 -19.64 -8.47 -6.37
C PHE A 95 -18.63 -9.46 -6.92
N ILE A 96 -18.61 -10.71 -6.43
CA ILE A 96 -17.68 -11.74 -6.90
C ILE A 96 -17.89 -11.98 -8.39
N HIS A 97 -19.15 -12.12 -8.80
CA HIS A 97 -19.48 -12.30 -10.22
C HIS A 97 -19.16 -11.04 -11.04
N TRP A 98 -19.62 -9.89 -10.60
CA TRP A 98 -19.38 -8.62 -11.27
C TRP A 98 -17.88 -8.33 -11.47
N MET A 99 -17.05 -8.52 -10.47
CA MET A 99 -15.59 -8.34 -10.59
C MET A 99 -14.96 -9.28 -11.61
N LYS A 100 -15.45 -10.53 -11.73
CA LYS A 100 -14.94 -11.46 -12.74
C LYS A 100 -15.24 -10.95 -14.16
N GLU A 101 -16.45 -10.44 -14.39
CA GLU A 101 -16.81 -9.88 -15.69
C GLU A 101 -16.01 -8.60 -16.00
N GLN A 102 -15.91 -7.69 -15.05
CA GLN A 102 -15.08 -6.48 -15.19
C GLN A 102 -13.61 -6.83 -15.50
N TYR A 103 -13.07 -7.87 -14.83
CA TYR A 103 -11.72 -8.34 -15.11
C TYR A 103 -11.56 -8.89 -16.52
N LYS A 104 -12.55 -9.63 -17.04
CA LYS A 104 -12.55 -10.09 -18.43
C LYS A 104 -12.56 -8.93 -19.41
N MET A 105 -13.30 -7.87 -19.10
CA MET A 105 -13.37 -6.64 -19.90
C MET A 105 -12.13 -5.75 -19.81
N GLY A 106 -11.16 -6.09 -18.96
CA GLY A 106 -9.89 -5.38 -18.92
C GLY A 106 -9.57 -4.66 -17.61
N ALA A 107 -10.47 -4.65 -16.64
CA ALA A 107 -10.26 -3.98 -15.36
C ALA A 107 -9.03 -4.50 -14.61
N GLU A 108 -8.29 -3.58 -13.98
CA GLU A 108 -7.34 -3.91 -12.93
C GLU A 108 -8.10 -3.99 -11.60
N ILE A 109 -7.69 -4.92 -10.72
CA ILE A 109 -8.32 -5.06 -9.40
C ILE A 109 -7.27 -4.95 -8.32
N THR A 110 -7.53 -4.12 -7.32
CA THR A 110 -6.71 -4.04 -6.11
C THR A 110 -7.57 -4.25 -4.87
N SER A 111 -7.02 -4.98 -3.90
CA SER A 111 -7.67 -5.19 -2.60
C SER A 111 -6.86 -4.56 -1.47
N LEU A 112 -7.56 -3.99 -0.50
CA LEU A 112 -7.00 -3.41 0.70
C LEU A 112 -7.18 -4.39 1.87
N CYS A 113 -6.09 -4.75 2.53
CA CYS A 113 -6.11 -5.57 3.76
C CYS A 113 -7.02 -6.81 3.62
N THR A 114 -8.06 -6.95 4.45
CA THR A 114 -9.06 -8.04 4.45
C THR A 114 -9.96 -8.07 3.21
N GLY A 115 -9.99 -7.03 2.39
CA GLY A 115 -10.65 -7.07 1.08
C GLY A 115 -10.11 -8.14 0.14
N VAL A 116 -8.92 -8.67 0.44
CA VAL A 116 -8.32 -9.82 -0.27
C VAL A 116 -9.24 -11.06 -0.26
N PHE A 117 -10.05 -11.26 0.76
CA PHE A 117 -10.97 -12.40 0.81
C PHE A 117 -12.04 -12.33 -0.29
N LEU A 118 -12.60 -11.14 -0.53
CA LEU A 118 -13.56 -10.94 -1.60
C LEU A 118 -12.91 -11.14 -2.99
N LEU A 119 -11.68 -10.66 -3.15
CA LEU A 119 -10.90 -10.90 -4.37
C LEU A 119 -10.53 -12.38 -4.53
N ALA A 120 -10.14 -13.06 -3.47
CA ALA A 120 -9.83 -14.49 -3.48
C ALA A 120 -11.04 -15.35 -3.89
N ALA A 121 -12.23 -15.00 -3.40
CA ALA A 121 -13.47 -15.67 -3.73
C ALA A 121 -13.83 -15.59 -5.24
N THR A 122 -13.29 -14.63 -5.98
CA THR A 122 -13.44 -14.59 -7.44
C THR A 122 -12.70 -15.72 -8.16
N GLY A 123 -11.73 -16.38 -7.51
CA GLY A 123 -10.86 -17.38 -8.15
C GLY A 123 -9.77 -16.78 -9.06
N LEU A 124 -9.76 -15.48 -9.29
CA LEU A 124 -8.78 -14.80 -10.17
C LEU A 124 -7.34 -14.88 -9.64
N MET A 125 -7.18 -15.14 -8.33
CA MET A 125 -5.89 -15.29 -7.67
C MET A 125 -5.31 -16.71 -7.75
N ASN A 126 -6.10 -17.70 -8.18
CA ASN A 126 -5.71 -19.10 -8.15
C ASN A 126 -4.46 -19.38 -8.99
N GLY A 127 -3.57 -20.22 -8.48
CA GLY A 127 -2.33 -20.62 -9.15
C GLY A 127 -1.21 -19.57 -9.17
N ASN A 128 -1.52 -18.32 -8.86
CA ASN A 128 -0.58 -17.21 -8.89
C ASN A 128 -0.04 -16.86 -7.50
N LYS A 129 1.08 -16.13 -7.48
CA LYS A 129 1.69 -15.65 -6.24
C LYS A 129 1.08 -14.31 -5.84
N HIS A 130 0.55 -14.25 -4.64
CA HIS A 130 -0.05 -13.04 -4.07
C HIS A 130 0.47 -12.76 -2.67
N THR A 131 0.23 -11.57 -2.16
CA THR A 131 0.55 -11.20 -0.77
C THR A 131 -0.68 -10.61 -0.10
N THR A 132 -0.75 -10.73 1.22
CA THR A 132 -1.77 -10.08 2.04
C THR A 132 -1.17 -9.66 3.37
N HIS A 133 -1.95 -8.97 4.19
CA HIS A 133 -1.53 -8.59 5.53
C HIS A 133 -1.22 -9.86 6.35
N TRP A 134 -0.11 -9.85 7.10
CA TRP A 134 0.35 -11.00 7.88
C TRP A 134 -0.71 -11.55 8.82
N PHE A 135 -1.52 -10.65 9.41
CA PHE A 135 -2.58 -10.99 10.36
C PHE A 135 -3.66 -11.92 9.77
N VAL A 136 -3.99 -11.77 8.49
CA VAL A 136 -5.01 -12.58 7.81
C VAL A 136 -4.45 -13.61 6.84
N ALA A 137 -3.14 -13.72 6.75
CA ALA A 137 -2.50 -14.62 5.78
C ALA A 137 -2.79 -16.11 6.04
N ALA A 138 -2.87 -16.51 7.31
CA ALA A 138 -3.20 -17.90 7.70
C ALA A 138 -4.65 -18.22 7.31
N ASP A 139 -5.59 -17.36 7.67
CA ASP A 139 -7.01 -17.56 7.40
C ASP A 139 -7.29 -17.57 5.89
N CYS A 140 -6.62 -16.69 5.14
CA CYS A 140 -6.74 -16.66 3.69
C CYS A 140 -6.18 -17.94 3.03
N ARG A 141 -5.06 -18.51 3.51
CA ARG A 141 -4.56 -19.80 3.03
C ARG A 141 -5.50 -20.95 3.33
N ASN A 142 -6.08 -20.97 4.53
CA ASN A 142 -7.01 -22.00 4.96
C ASN A 142 -8.31 -21.96 4.14
N ALA A 143 -8.85 -20.76 3.89
CA ALA A 143 -10.06 -20.58 3.12
C ALA A 143 -9.86 -20.78 1.60
N PHE A 144 -8.66 -20.48 1.06
CA PHE A 144 -8.37 -20.50 -0.38
C PHE A 144 -7.03 -21.21 -0.66
N CYS A 145 -7.01 -22.53 -0.53
CA CYS A 145 -5.80 -23.35 -0.65
C CYS A 145 -5.12 -23.28 -2.04
N GLN A 146 -5.83 -22.84 -3.09
CA GLN A 146 -5.29 -22.70 -4.43
C GLN A 146 -4.44 -21.42 -4.63
N ILE A 147 -4.44 -20.51 -3.66
CA ILE A 147 -3.70 -19.24 -3.74
C ILE A 147 -2.31 -19.43 -3.12
N LYS A 148 -1.27 -19.09 -3.87
CA LYS A 148 0.11 -19.11 -3.36
C LYS A 148 0.43 -17.79 -2.65
N LEU A 149 0.22 -17.72 -1.34
CA LEU A 149 0.54 -16.51 -0.55
C LEU A 149 2.02 -16.50 -0.17
N GLY A 150 2.78 -15.54 -0.74
CA GLY A 150 4.16 -15.25 -0.37
C GLY A 150 4.22 -14.29 0.82
N ALA A 151 4.88 -14.72 1.91
CA ALA A 151 5.01 -13.90 3.13
C ALA A 151 6.07 -12.79 3.03
N GLU A 152 6.96 -12.84 2.04
CA GLU A 152 8.20 -12.06 2.04
C GLU A 152 8.12 -10.74 1.26
N ARG A 153 7.21 -10.60 0.31
CA ARG A 153 7.11 -9.40 -0.53
C ARG A 153 5.98 -8.48 -0.08
N MET A 154 6.29 -7.21 0.09
CA MET A 154 5.29 -6.19 0.48
C MET A 154 4.27 -5.91 -0.62
N ILE A 155 4.62 -6.16 -1.87
CA ILE A 155 3.85 -5.85 -3.07
C ILE A 155 3.96 -7.02 -4.04
N MET A 156 2.83 -7.50 -4.53
CA MET A 156 2.79 -8.41 -5.66
C MET A 156 1.80 -7.91 -6.70
N LYS A 157 2.30 -7.79 -7.90
CA LYS A 157 1.49 -7.55 -9.11
C LYS A 157 1.57 -8.81 -9.95
N GLU A 158 0.44 -9.46 -10.10
CA GLU A 158 0.33 -10.60 -10.99
C GLU A 158 -0.74 -10.29 -12.03
N ARG A 159 -0.32 -10.15 -13.28
CA ARG A 159 -1.18 -9.68 -14.38
C ARG A 159 -1.82 -8.31 -14.04
N ARG A 160 -3.15 -8.25 -13.88
CA ARG A 160 -3.94 -7.05 -13.56
C ARG A 160 -4.50 -7.07 -12.13
N ILE A 161 -3.91 -7.89 -11.25
CA ILE A 161 -4.29 -8.00 -9.84
C ILE A 161 -3.16 -7.45 -8.99
N HIS A 162 -3.50 -6.55 -8.09
CA HIS A 162 -2.56 -5.93 -7.16
C HIS A 162 -2.94 -6.33 -5.74
N THR A 163 -2.06 -7.05 -5.06
CA THR A 163 -2.24 -7.43 -3.66
C THR A 163 -1.08 -6.94 -2.82
N ARG A 164 -1.35 -6.50 -1.58
CA ARG A 164 -0.33 -5.90 -0.71
C ARG A 164 -0.60 -6.09 0.77
N ARG A 165 0.49 -6.01 1.56
CA ARG A 165 0.46 -6.05 3.02
C ARG A 165 -0.16 -4.82 3.65
N GLY A 166 0.08 -3.61 3.12
CA GLY A 166 -0.42 -2.35 3.67
C GLY A 166 -1.52 -1.77 2.80
N ALA A 167 -2.60 -1.28 3.43
CA ALA A 167 -3.76 -0.76 2.72
C ALA A 167 -3.43 0.42 1.79
N TYR A 168 -2.43 1.22 2.14
CA TYR A 168 -2.17 2.50 1.46
C TYR A 168 -0.95 2.51 0.54
N SER A 169 0.03 1.66 0.79
CA SER A 169 1.18 1.52 -0.12
C SER A 169 0.77 1.02 -1.52
N SER A 170 -0.37 0.30 -1.62
CA SER A 170 -0.94 -0.09 -2.92
C SER A 170 -1.41 1.07 -3.74
N LEU A 171 -2.09 2.02 -3.09
CA LEU A 171 -2.65 3.18 -3.76
C LEU A 171 -1.55 4.05 -4.35
N ASN A 172 -0.44 4.18 -3.65
CA ASN A 172 0.66 5.01 -4.12
C ASN A 172 1.28 4.54 -5.44
N LEU A 173 1.50 3.23 -5.61
CA LEU A 173 2.02 2.73 -6.91
C LEU A 173 0.98 2.83 -8.03
N LEU A 174 -0.31 2.74 -7.70
CA LEU A 174 -1.35 3.00 -8.69
C LEU A 174 -1.35 4.48 -9.08
N LEU A 175 -1.19 5.37 -8.10
CA LEU A 175 -1.04 6.80 -8.36
C LEU A 175 0.22 7.11 -9.16
N GLU A 176 1.35 6.50 -8.82
CA GLU A 176 2.59 6.64 -9.57
C GLU A 176 2.43 6.17 -11.03
N LYS A 177 1.77 5.02 -11.22
CA LYS A 177 1.47 4.48 -12.56
C LYS A 177 0.60 5.41 -13.39
N TYR A 178 -0.44 6.00 -12.80
CA TYR A 178 -1.44 6.77 -13.53
C TYR A 178 -1.15 8.28 -13.56
N ALA A 179 -0.70 8.85 -12.44
CA ALA A 179 -0.51 10.29 -12.29
C ALA A 179 0.96 10.73 -12.29
N GLY A 180 1.90 9.79 -12.18
CA GLY A 180 3.33 10.02 -12.11
C GLY A 180 3.87 10.12 -10.68
N ALA A 181 5.20 9.94 -10.55
CA ALA A 181 5.88 9.83 -9.26
C ALA A 181 5.76 11.10 -8.39
N GLU A 182 5.79 12.29 -9.00
CA GLU A 182 5.67 13.56 -8.28
C GLU A 182 4.31 13.70 -7.57
N VAL A 183 3.22 13.44 -8.30
CA VAL A 183 1.85 13.48 -7.77
C VAL A 183 1.67 12.44 -6.69
N ALA A 184 2.14 11.21 -6.91
CA ALA A 184 2.08 10.12 -5.95
C ALA A 184 2.84 10.46 -4.66
N MET A 185 4.04 11.04 -4.76
CA MET A 185 4.84 11.46 -3.62
C MET A 185 4.16 12.59 -2.84
N THR A 186 3.62 13.59 -3.52
CA THR A 186 2.92 14.71 -2.88
C THR A 186 1.67 14.22 -2.14
N CYS A 187 0.89 13.34 -2.78
CA CYS A 187 -0.26 12.71 -2.19
C CYS A 187 0.09 11.92 -0.92
N SER A 188 1.16 11.14 -0.98
CA SER A 188 1.63 10.34 0.17
C SER A 188 2.03 11.19 1.36
N LYS A 189 2.70 12.33 1.11
CA LYS A 189 3.07 13.27 2.17
C LYS A 189 1.83 13.92 2.80
N LEU A 190 0.85 14.30 1.98
CA LEU A 190 -0.34 15.00 2.45
C LEU A 190 -1.26 14.10 3.27
N PHE A 191 -1.45 12.86 2.83
CA PHE A 191 -2.37 11.94 3.49
C PHE A 191 -1.70 11.06 4.54
N GLU A 192 -0.42 11.33 4.88
CA GLU A 192 0.37 10.45 5.75
C GLU A 192 0.17 8.98 5.37
N ALA A 193 -0.02 8.77 4.07
CA ALA A 193 -0.14 7.45 3.52
C ALA A 193 1.21 6.78 3.74
N ASP A 194 1.28 5.88 4.71
CA ASP A 194 2.47 5.15 5.11
C ASP A 194 3.22 4.60 3.87
N PHE A 195 4.07 5.43 3.29
CA PHE A 195 5.38 4.89 2.98
C PHE A 195 5.94 4.49 4.31
N ASN A 196 6.24 3.23 4.52
CA ASN A 196 6.84 2.75 5.75
C ASN A 196 7.24 3.91 6.66
N ARG A 197 6.76 3.99 7.91
CA ARG A 197 7.17 5.05 8.85
C ARG A 197 8.69 5.23 8.87
N GLU A 198 9.42 4.19 8.49
CA GLU A 198 10.85 4.17 8.20
C GLU A 198 11.24 5.03 7.00
N CYS A 199 10.45 5.06 5.91
CA CYS A 199 10.78 5.87 4.74
C CYS A 199 10.35 7.34 4.84
N GLN A 200 9.37 7.72 5.66
CA GLN A 200 9.02 9.14 5.84
C GLN A 200 10.13 9.88 6.60
N SER A 201 10.73 9.25 7.61
CA SER A 201 11.92 9.81 8.26
C SER A 201 13.08 9.91 7.28
N VAL A 202 13.28 8.92 6.42
CA VAL A 202 14.33 8.90 5.37
C VAL A 202 14.12 10.02 4.36
N VAL A 203 12.92 10.19 3.79
CA VAL A 203 12.70 11.24 2.77
C VAL A 203 12.83 12.64 3.34
N THR A 204 12.40 12.87 4.59
CA THR A 204 12.57 14.18 5.26
C THR A 204 14.03 14.45 5.57
N ILE A 205 14.78 13.44 5.97
CA ILE A 205 16.22 13.49 6.24
C ILE A 205 17.00 13.67 4.93
N PHE A 206 16.71 12.88 3.88
CA PHE A 206 17.40 12.97 2.58
C PHE A 206 17.30 14.36 1.93
N ASN A 207 16.16 15.04 1.98
CA ASN A 207 16.04 16.39 1.46
C ASN A 207 16.87 17.44 2.23
N LYS A 208 17.17 17.19 3.51
CA LYS A 208 18.08 18.02 4.34
C LYS A 208 19.55 17.62 4.17
N GLN A 209 19.84 16.33 3.99
CA GLN A 209 21.20 15.78 3.95
C GLN A 209 21.89 15.89 2.57
N LYS A 210 21.16 16.12 1.47
CA LYS A 210 21.78 16.47 0.17
C LYS A 210 22.67 17.71 0.20
N ARG A 211 22.76 18.38 1.37
CA ARG A 211 23.65 19.55 1.62
C ARG A 211 24.90 19.23 2.46
N HIS A 212 25.17 17.97 2.77
CA HIS A 212 26.42 17.63 3.46
C HIS A 212 27.59 17.53 2.50
N LYS A 213 28.64 18.32 2.78
CA LYS A 213 29.94 18.31 2.08
C LYS A 213 30.79 17.08 2.53
N GLY A 214 30.29 15.86 2.38
CA GLY A 214 31.05 14.68 2.77
C GLY A 214 30.70 13.45 1.91
N ASN A 215 31.63 13.05 1.04
CA ASN A 215 31.48 11.95 0.08
C ASN A 215 31.16 10.58 0.71
N ALA A 216 31.58 10.34 1.95
CA ALA A 216 31.45 9.04 2.60
C ALA A 216 30.01 8.69 3.03
N ILE A 217 29.22 9.68 3.50
CA ILE A 217 27.84 9.47 3.92
C ILE A 217 26.90 9.24 2.71
N GLU A 218 27.16 9.97 1.62
CA GLU A 218 26.39 9.83 0.38
C GLU A 218 26.60 8.46 -0.28
N VAL A 219 27.83 7.98 -0.28
CA VAL A 219 28.19 6.63 -0.76
C VAL A 219 27.59 5.55 0.13
N ALA A 220 27.57 5.74 1.47
CA ALA A 220 26.93 4.84 2.41
C ALA A 220 25.42 4.74 2.20
N GLN A 221 24.77 5.87 1.92
CA GLN A 221 23.33 5.94 1.63
C GLN A 221 22.99 5.24 0.30
N GLN A 222 23.74 5.52 -0.75
CA GLN A 222 23.56 4.86 -2.05
C GLN A 222 23.78 3.34 -1.96
N PHE A 223 24.71 2.90 -1.13
CA PHE A 223 24.95 1.49 -0.91
C PHE A 223 23.77 0.81 -0.20
N VAL A 224 23.21 1.44 0.84
CA VAL A 224 22.02 0.94 1.55
C VAL A 224 20.81 0.91 0.63
N ASP A 225 20.59 1.96 -0.17
CA ASP A 225 19.46 2.04 -1.10
C ASP A 225 19.52 0.96 -2.19
N ASN A 226 20.73 0.65 -2.68
CA ASN A 226 20.91 -0.35 -3.73
C ASN A 226 20.92 -1.79 -3.21
N ASN A 227 21.19 -2.00 -1.92
CA ASN A 227 21.33 -3.33 -1.31
C ASN A 227 20.26 -3.65 -0.26
N SER A 228 19.24 -2.82 -0.11
CA SER A 228 18.10 -3.00 0.80
C SER A 228 17.08 -4.00 0.27
N PRO A 229 17.41 -5.28 0.19
CA PRO A 229 16.79 -6.33 1.01
C PRO A 229 17.78 -7.43 1.46
N GLY A 230 19.07 -7.23 1.34
CA GLY A 230 20.09 -8.18 1.77
C GLY A 230 20.51 -7.98 3.23
N LYS A 231 20.90 -9.05 3.91
CA LYS A 231 21.57 -8.96 5.21
C LYS A 231 22.99 -8.43 5.00
N ILE A 232 23.18 -7.14 5.19
CA ILE A 232 24.53 -6.56 5.24
C ILE A 232 25.06 -6.77 6.66
N SER A 233 26.21 -7.42 6.83
CA SER A 233 26.80 -7.57 8.14
C SER A 233 27.40 -6.23 8.60
N ALA A 234 27.46 -6.06 9.93
CA ALA A 234 28.06 -4.86 10.53
C ALA A 234 29.53 -4.67 10.10
N GLU A 235 30.25 -5.78 9.92
CA GLU A 235 31.64 -5.78 9.48
C GLU A 235 31.77 -5.33 8.03
N GLN A 236 30.89 -5.78 7.15
CA GLN A 236 30.85 -5.34 5.75
C GLN A 236 30.58 -3.84 5.64
N PHE A 237 29.62 -3.34 6.46
CA PHE A 237 29.30 -1.92 6.48
C PHE A 237 30.44 -1.05 7.04
N ALA A 238 31.09 -1.49 8.12
CA ALA A 238 32.24 -0.78 8.72
C ALA A 238 33.47 -0.76 7.82
N GLY A 239 33.76 -1.89 7.15
CA GLY A 239 34.90 -2.01 6.22
C GLY A 239 34.78 -1.10 4.99
N MET A 240 33.55 -0.85 4.53
CA MET A 240 33.29 0.01 3.37
C MET A 240 33.43 1.50 3.65
N PHE A 241 33.21 1.95 4.88
CA PHE A 241 33.06 3.37 5.16
C PHE A 241 34.12 3.96 6.08
N VAL A 242 35.21 3.27 6.44
CA VAL A 242 36.30 3.75 7.30
C VAL A 242 35.79 4.84 8.28
N LEU A 243 34.79 4.51 9.05
CA LEU A 243 34.19 5.45 10.00
C LEU A 243 35.19 5.71 11.10
N ASN A 244 35.84 6.87 11.03
CA ASN A 244 36.84 7.28 11.97
C ASN A 244 36.21 7.41 13.37
N ARG A 245 36.75 6.71 14.37
CA ARG A 245 36.27 6.59 15.76
C ARG A 245 35.92 7.91 16.47
N ARG A 246 36.15 9.05 15.87
CA ARG A 246 35.99 10.38 16.49
C ARG A 246 34.65 11.10 16.21
N TYR A 247 33.74 10.59 15.38
CA TYR A 247 32.68 11.46 14.85
C TYR A 247 31.25 11.12 15.21
N ALA A 248 30.93 10.04 15.91
CA ALA A 248 29.51 9.76 16.08
C ALA A 248 29.14 9.26 17.47
N LYS A 249 28.36 10.06 18.19
CA LYS A 249 27.49 9.51 19.23
C LYS A 249 26.49 8.60 18.55
N ALA A 250 26.29 7.39 19.07
CA ALA A 250 25.42 6.35 18.48
C ALA A 250 24.03 6.87 18.05
N LYS A 251 23.52 7.90 18.74
CA LYS A 251 22.22 8.53 18.47
C LYS A 251 22.22 9.36 17.19
N GLU A 252 23.32 10.02 16.85
CA GLU A 252 23.45 10.84 15.65
C GLU A 252 23.57 9.96 14.40
N VAL A 253 24.44 8.93 14.46
CA VAL A 253 24.58 7.95 13.36
C VAL A 253 23.29 7.19 13.11
N ARG A 254 22.57 6.78 14.17
CA ARG A 254 21.26 6.13 14.03
C ARG A 254 20.25 6.99 13.27
N ASN A 255 20.20 8.29 13.62
CA ASN A 255 19.28 9.22 12.98
C ASN A 255 19.66 9.51 11.53
N GLU A 256 20.94 9.40 11.19
CA GLU A 256 21.48 9.63 9.85
C GLU A 256 21.31 8.39 8.93
N ILE A 257 21.36 7.16 9.48
CA ILE A 257 21.32 5.91 8.71
C ILE A 257 19.93 5.24 8.72
N CYS A 258 18.95 5.82 9.44
CA CYS A 258 17.56 5.31 9.54
C CYS A 258 17.44 3.83 9.92
N TYR A 259 18.18 3.40 10.93
CA TYR A 259 18.08 2.04 11.42
C TYR A 259 16.79 1.83 12.24
N SER A 260 15.91 0.93 11.78
CA SER A 260 14.55 0.73 12.34
C SER A 260 14.54 0.19 13.78
N ASN A 261 15.56 -0.56 14.17
CA ASN A 261 15.68 -1.15 15.49
C ASN A 261 16.82 -0.49 16.29
N SER A 262 16.42 0.43 17.19
CA SER A 262 17.38 1.19 18.01
C SER A 262 18.23 0.33 18.96
N ARG A 263 17.75 -0.86 19.34
CA ARG A 263 18.48 -1.79 20.23
C ARG A 263 19.52 -2.57 19.43
N ALA A 264 19.12 -3.13 18.31
CA ALA A 264 20.03 -3.86 17.41
C ALA A 264 21.13 -2.93 16.85
N PHE A 265 20.79 -1.68 16.51
CA PHE A 265 21.78 -0.70 16.08
C PHE A 265 22.77 -0.35 17.19
N ARG A 266 22.31 -0.14 18.43
CA ARG A 266 23.17 0.17 19.57
C ARG A 266 24.12 -0.99 19.87
N ASP A 267 23.63 -2.23 19.87
CA ASP A 267 24.42 -3.41 20.13
C ASP A 267 25.52 -3.61 19.07
N ILE A 268 25.18 -3.38 17.80
CA ILE A 268 26.13 -3.40 16.69
C ILE A 268 27.13 -2.25 16.80
N PHE A 269 26.66 -1.03 17.05
CA PHE A 269 27.50 0.17 17.18
C PHE A 269 28.49 0.03 18.33
N ASN A 270 28.02 -0.39 19.53
CA ASN A 270 28.88 -0.61 20.69
C ASN A 270 29.94 -1.70 20.44
N LYS A 271 29.55 -2.79 19.75
CA LYS A 271 30.45 -3.87 19.39
C LYS A 271 31.55 -3.44 18.40
N MET A 272 31.22 -2.47 17.51
CA MET A 272 32.15 -1.96 16.51
C MET A 272 33.05 -0.82 17.03
N THR A 273 32.53 0.04 17.90
CA THR A 273 33.22 1.24 18.38
C THR A 273 33.89 1.04 19.74
N GLY A 274 33.53 0.00 20.49
CA GLY A 274 34.03 -0.27 21.83
C GLY A 274 33.47 0.65 22.91
N PHE A 275 32.32 1.33 22.65
CA PHE A 275 31.59 2.15 23.61
C PHE A 275 30.32 1.44 24.07
#